data_dc6450a56f56f01ca8ab06c7e6d9cc61
#
_entry.id   dc6450a56f56f01ca8ab06c7e6d9cc61
#
_cell.length_a   1.000
_cell.length_b   1.000
_cell.length_c   1.000
_cell.angle_alpha   90.00
_cell.angle_beta   90.00
_cell.angle_gamma   90.00
#
_symmetry.space_group_name_H-M   'P 1'
#
loop_
_entity.id
_entity.type
_entity.pdbx_description
1 polymer ?
#
loop_
_entity_poly.entity_id
_entity_poly.type
_entity_poly.pdbx_seq_one_letter_code
_entity_poly.pdbx_strand_id
1 'polypeptide(L)'
;TFTLPVSPTDDGFTVQISNYSALYDWFGESTQNGIVDISETGLVEVSNVAPDTLAEVIITTTRNGYAVANAPVDGTSLKAKLTPTFGEATPTADGFTVVVTNFNPTDDFTWAIESATPVDAVAELNQTTGLIAVTGVDQNTAASVTVTTTQTGFAIGSATSSSKSLNSARTPEFGTVTPTPDGYTVQITNYGDEGDGFDWTIASVVPGTAAAAINEDTGLVTVTDVDPATEATVTVATTQDDYVDGSASISGEALAAAGTPVFGSVTRTADGFTV
;
A
#
# COMPACT_ATOMS: atom_id res chain seq x y z
N THR A 1 26.47 -46.21 -5.72
CA THR A 1 26.46 -45.59 -4.38
C THR A 1 26.03 -44.13 -4.49
N PHE A 2 25.37 -43.63 -3.43
CA PHE A 2 24.85 -42.26 -3.37
C PHE A 2 25.62 -41.44 -2.36
N THR A 3 25.65 -40.10 -2.54
CA THR A 3 26.13 -39.15 -1.57
C THR A 3 24.95 -38.77 -0.67
N LEU A 4 25.05 -39.11 0.62
CA LEU A 4 24.01 -38.82 1.63
C LEU A 4 24.39 -37.61 2.48
N PRO A 5 23.41 -36.91 3.09
CA PRO A 5 21.97 -37.16 3.00
C PRO A 5 21.37 -36.74 1.66
N VAL A 6 20.18 -37.23 1.34
CA VAL A 6 19.34 -36.75 0.25
C VAL A 6 18.85 -35.33 0.58
N SER A 7 18.59 -34.50 -0.44
CA SER A 7 18.09 -33.14 -0.27
C SER A 7 16.61 -33.09 -0.64
N PRO A 8 15.68 -32.89 0.30
CA PRO A 8 14.26 -32.74 0.01
C PRO A 8 13.98 -31.54 -0.90
N THR A 9 12.97 -31.69 -1.77
CA THR A 9 12.39 -30.60 -2.59
C THR A 9 10.90 -30.49 -2.33
N ASP A 10 10.24 -29.48 -2.90
CA ASP A 10 8.80 -29.23 -2.72
C ASP A 10 7.94 -30.44 -3.14
N ASP A 11 8.37 -31.18 -4.14
CA ASP A 11 7.64 -32.29 -4.75
C ASP A 11 8.47 -33.57 -4.90
N GLY A 12 9.52 -33.73 -4.06
CA GLY A 12 10.37 -34.91 -4.09
C GLY A 12 11.70 -34.74 -3.37
N PHE A 13 12.80 -35.16 -4.01
CA PHE A 13 14.15 -35.02 -3.47
C PHE A 13 15.20 -35.09 -4.55
N THR A 14 16.41 -34.64 -4.24
CA THR A 14 17.60 -34.86 -5.08
C THR A 14 18.66 -35.65 -4.35
N VAL A 15 19.44 -36.43 -5.11
CA VAL A 15 20.61 -37.16 -4.60
C VAL A 15 21.66 -37.34 -5.66
N GLN A 16 22.94 -37.24 -5.29
CA GLN A 16 24.07 -37.43 -6.21
C GLN A 16 24.50 -38.90 -6.26
N ILE A 17 24.62 -39.49 -7.47
CA ILE A 17 25.30 -40.77 -7.69
C ILE A 17 26.80 -40.50 -7.57
N SER A 18 27.44 -41.03 -6.53
CA SER A 18 28.84 -40.77 -6.23
C SER A 18 29.85 -41.45 -7.17
N ASN A 19 29.40 -42.51 -7.86
CA ASN A 19 30.18 -43.26 -8.82
C ASN A 19 29.61 -43.19 -10.25
N TYR A 20 28.97 -42.07 -10.56
CA TYR A 20 28.42 -41.84 -11.92
C TYR A 20 29.54 -41.92 -12.96
N SER A 21 29.21 -42.52 -14.10
CA SER A 21 30.05 -42.57 -15.27
C SER A 21 29.20 -42.60 -16.54
N ALA A 22 29.51 -41.71 -17.49
CA ALA A 22 28.84 -41.64 -18.78
C ALA A 22 29.10 -42.86 -19.68
N LEU A 23 29.90 -43.84 -19.22
CA LEU A 23 30.12 -45.11 -19.91
C LEU A 23 29.00 -46.12 -19.67
N TYR A 24 28.08 -45.84 -18.77
CA TYR A 24 26.91 -46.64 -18.43
C TYR A 24 25.64 -45.89 -18.76
N ASP A 25 24.60 -46.64 -19.14
CA ASP A 25 23.24 -46.14 -19.25
C ASP A 25 22.61 -46.19 -17.82
N TRP A 26 21.97 -45.11 -17.41
CA TRP A 26 21.38 -44.97 -16.10
C TRP A 26 19.87 -44.76 -16.21
N PHE A 27 19.08 -45.47 -15.42
CA PHE A 27 17.63 -45.41 -15.38
C PHE A 27 17.16 -45.34 -13.95
N GLY A 28 16.08 -44.61 -13.70
CA GLY A 28 15.43 -44.53 -12.39
C GLY A 28 13.95 -44.88 -12.48
N GLU A 29 13.46 -45.66 -11.51
CA GLU A 29 12.05 -45.96 -11.35
C GLU A 29 11.62 -45.66 -9.92
N SER A 30 10.51 -44.90 -9.76
CA SER A 30 9.91 -44.56 -8.46
C SER A 30 8.74 -45.49 -8.15
N THR A 31 8.64 -45.94 -6.90
CA THR A 31 7.51 -46.74 -6.40
C THR A 31 6.25 -45.93 -6.14
N GLN A 32 6.35 -44.59 -6.06
CA GLN A 32 5.27 -43.67 -5.70
C GLN A 32 4.74 -42.84 -6.88
N ASN A 33 4.87 -43.34 -8.12
CA ASN A 33 4.55 -42.60 -9.36
C ASN A 33 5.36 -41.31 -9.53
N GLY A 34 6.45 -41.13 -8.80
CA GLY A 34 7.38 -40.05 -9.01
C GLY A 34 8.07 -40.14 -10.37
N ILE A 35 8.40 -38.99 -10.92
CA ILE A 35 9.22 -38.87 -12.13
C ILE A 35 10.66 -38.83 -11.65
N VAL A 36 11.51 -39.67 -12.30
CA VAL A 36 12.94 -39.75 -11.98
C VAL A 36 13.73 -39.29 -13.19
N ASP A 37 14.51 -38.25 -13.04
CA ASP A 37 15.45 -37.71 -14.00
C ASP A 37 16.90 -37.89 -13.51
N ILE A 38 17.83 -38.26 -14.41
CA ILE A 38 19.24 -38.42 -14.07
C ILE A 38 20.06 -37.55 -15.03
N SER A 39 20.67 -36.52 -14.48
CA SER A 39 21.47 -35.59 -15.26
C SER A 39 22.78 -36.23 -15.78
N GLU A 40 23.42 -35.60 -16.77
CA GLU A 40 24.73 -35.99 -17.30
C GLU A 40 25.87 -35.95 -16.28
N THR A 41 25.63 -35.35 -15.09
CA THR A 41 26.57 -35.32 -13.96
C THR A 41 26.24 -36.36 -12.90
N GLY A 42 25.15 -37.14 -13.10
CA GLY A 42 24.67 -38.14 -12.15
C GLY A 42 23.88 -37.60 -10.97
N LEU A 43 23.36 -36.35 -11.05
CA LEU A 43 22.35 -35.88 -10.14
C LEU A 43 21.01 -36.54 -10.46
N VAL A 44 20.43 -37.22 -9.49
CA VAL A 44 19.09 -37.80 -9.57
C VAL A 44 18.12 -36.77 -9.01
N GLU A 45 17.12 -36.42 -9.76
CA GLU A 45 15.98 -35.58 -9.36
C GLU A 45 14.72 -36.45 -9.37
N VAL A 46 14.03 -36.48 -8.25
CA VAL A 46 12.74 -37.17 -8.09
C VAL A 46 11.68 -36.10 -7.86
N SER A 47 10.67 -36.06 -8.72
CA SER A 47 9.59 -35.06 -8.69
C SER A 47 8.22 -35.72 -8.76
N ASN A 48 7.14 -34.89 -8.69
CA ASN A 48 5.75 -35.34 -8.68
C ASN A 48 5.40 -36.25 -7.49
N VAL A 49 6.06 -36.07 -6.37
CA VAL A 49 5.77 -36.73 -5.08
C VAL A 49 4.93 -35.77 -4.23
N ALA A 50 3.83 -36.28 -3.66
CA ALA A 50 3.00 -35.45 -2.78
C ALA A 50 3.82 -34.92 -1.57
N PRO A 51 3.47 -33.75 -1.01
CA PRO A 51 4.15 -33.21 0.17
C PRO A 51 4.20 -34.20 1.33
N ASP A 52 5.29 -34.15 2.12
CA ASP A 52 5.51 -35.02 3.31
C ASP A 52 5.43 -36.52 3.01
N THR A 53 5.80 -36.93 1.79
CA THR A 53 5.68 -38.30 1.33
C THR A 53 7.05 -38.91 1.07
N LEU A 54 7.28 -40.10 1.65
CA LEU A 54 8.46 -40.92 1.34
C LEU A 54 8.32 -41.53 -0.05
N ALA A 55 9.31 -41.32 -0.90
CA ALA A 55 9.42 -41.98 -2.19
C ALA A 55 10.68 -42.87 -2.23
N GLU A 56 10.51 -44.10 -2.65
CA GLU A 56 11.60 -45.01 -2.92
C GLU A 56 11.89 -45.06 -4.42
N VAL A 57 13.15 -44.99 -4.78
CA VAL A 57 13.63 -45.02 -6.19
C VAL A 57 14.66 -46.14 -6.35
N ILE A 58 14.52 -46.91 -7.39
CA ILE A 58 15.53 -47.91 -7.80
C ILE A 58 16.30 -47.34 -8.97
N ILE A 59 17.59 -47.08 -8.79
CA ILE A 59 18.50 -46.65 -9.85
C ILE A 59 19.15 -47.92 -10.45
N THR A 60 18.97 -48.09 -11.75
CA THR A 60 19.51 -49.21 -12.51
C THR A 60 20.62 -48.73 -13.44
N THR A 61 21.70 -49.48 -13.52
CA THR A 61 22.78 -49.23 -14.50
C THR A 61 22.96 -50.40 -15.43
N THR A 62 23.14 -50.10 -16.71
CA THR A 62 23.43 -51.10 -17.76
C THR A 62 24.64 -50.68 -18.60
N ARG A 63 25.34 -51.67 -19.12
CA ARG A 63 26.40 -51.50 -20.12
C ARG A 63 26.62 -52.81 -20.86
N ASN A 64 26.84 -52.74 -22.14
CA ASN A 64 27.09 -53.96 -22.96
C ASN A 64 28.30 -54.72 -22.41
N GLY A 65 28.12 -56.04 -22.17
CA GLY A 65 29.16 -56.93 -21.63
C GLY A 65 29.31 -56.91 -20.11
N TYR A 66 28.44 -56.19 -19.38
CA TYR A 66 28.42 -56.10 -17.91
C TYR A 66 27.07 -56.59 -17.33
N ALA A 67 27.09 -57.10 -16.13
CA ALA A 67 25.86 -57.43 -15.42
C ALA A 67 25.11 -56.15 -15.05
N VAL A 68 23.77 -56.16 -15.10
CA VAL A 68 22.91 -55.09 -14.63
C VAL A 68 23.08 -54.93 -13.12
N ALA A 69 23.15 -53.70 -12.63
CA ALA A 69 23.23 -53.39 -11.19
C ALA A 69 22.12 -52.42 -10.81
N ASN A 70 21.53 -52.65 -9.63
CA ASN A 70 20.46 -51.83 -9.05
C ASN A 70 20.90 -51.31 -7.68
N ALA A 71 20.46 -50.09 -7.36
CA ALA A 71 20.66 -49.51 -6.04
C ALA A 71 19.39 -48.73 -5.61
N PRO A 72 18.78 -49.07 -4.49
CA PRO A 72 17.68 -48.31 -3.96
C PRO A 72 18.18 -47.03 -3.27
N VAL A 73 17.38 -45.98 -3.33
CA VAL A 73 17.51 -44.77 -2.53
C VAL A 73 16.11 -44.23 -2.21
N ASP A 74 15.95 -43.71 -1.04
CA ASP A 74 14.70 -43.12 -0.58
C ASP A 74 14.90 -41.70 -0.10
N GLY A 75 13.85 -40.89 -0.20
CA GLY A 75 13.80 -39.52 0.29
C GLY A 75 12.37 -39.07 0.53
N THR A 76 12.20 -38.15 1.47
CA THR A 76 10.89 -37.57 1.77
C THR A 76 10.83 -36.16 1.23
N SER A 77 9.76 -35.83 0.48
CA SER A 77 9.49 -34.48 0.02
C SER A 77 9.24 -33.53 1.21
N LEU A 78 9.46 -32.22 0.98
CA LEU A 78 9.11 -31.21 1.98
C LEU A 78 7.61 -31.25 2.30
N LYS A 79 7.26 -30.83 3.50
CA LYS A 79 5.88 -30.59 3.88
C LYS A 79 5.28 -29.45 3.07
N ALA A 80 3.95 -29.44 2.97
CA ALA A 80 3.24 -28.39 2.24
C ALA A 80 3.59 -26.99 2.75
N LYS A 81 3.80 -26.08 1.82
CA LYS A 81 4.06 -24.66 2.12
C LYS A 81 2.85 -23.98 2.75
N LEU A 82 3.11 -23.02 3.63
CA LEU A 82 2.12 -22.04 4.08
C LEU A 82 2.18 -20.83 3.14
N THR A 83 1.23 -20.71 2.22
CA THR A 83 1.18 -19.56 1.31
C THR A 83 0.48 -18.37 1.99
N PRO A 84 1.10 -17.16 2.04
CA PRO A 84 0.44 -15.96 2.55
C PRO A 84 -0.87 -15.67 1.82
N THR A 85 -1.89 -15.23 2.57
CA THR A 85 -3.16 -14.73 2.01
C THR A 85 -3.40 -13.32 2.51
N PHE A 86 -3.97 -12.45 1.66
CA PHE A 86 -4.12 -11.03 1.95
C PHE A 86 -5.59 -10.63 2.00
N GLY A 87 -5.89 -9.65 2.87
CA GLY A 87 -7.14 -8.90 2.83
C GLY A 87 -7.13 -7.86 1.71
N GLU A 88 -8.14 -7.01 1.71
CA GLU A 88 -8.20 -5.86 0.81
C GLU A 88 -7.09 -4.86 1.14
N ALA A 89 -6.39 -4.38 0.11
CA ALA A 89 -5.37 -3.36 0.28
C ALA A 89 -6.02 -1.97 0.34
N THR A 90 -5.58 -1.16 1.31
CA THR A 90 -6.07 0.22 1.50
C THR A 90 -5.01 1.20 1.01
N PRO A 91 -5.28 1.99 -0.05
CA PRO A 91 -4.38 3.03 -0.53
C PRO A 91 -4.05 4.08 0.53
N THR A 92 -2.83 4.63 0.48
CA THR A 92 -2.37 5.77 1.28
C THR A 92 -1.74 6.83 0.37
N ALA A 93 -1.40 7.98 0.92
CA ALA A 93 -0.79 9.08 0.16
C ALA A 93 0.54 8.70 -0.51
N ASP A 94 1.28 7.75 0.07
CA ASP A 94 2.63 7.34 -0.33
C ASP A 94 2.79 5.83 -0.51
N GLY A 95 1.67 5.10 -0.72
CA GLY A 95 1.67 3.66 -0.91
C GLY A 95 0.35 2.99 -0.56
N PHE A 96 0.39 1.94 0.26
CA PHE A 96 -0.81 1.23 0.73
C PHE A 96 -0.54 0.42 1.99
N THR A 97 -1.61 0.01 2.67
CA THR A 97 -1.56 -0.98 3.74
C THR A 97 -2.36 -2.22 3.37
N VAL A 98 -1.93 -3.39 3.86
CA VAL A 98 -2.66 -4.65 3.66
C VAL A 98 -2.40 -5.59 4.85
N VAL A 99 -3.41 -6.38 5.23
CA VAL A 99 -3.28 -7.38 6.30
C VAL A 99 -3.03 -8.76 5.69
N VAL A 100 -2.07 -9.50 6.23
CA VAL A 100 -1.91 -10.94 5.96
C VAL A 100 -2.95 -11.68 6.79
N THR A 101 -3.96 -12.24 6.15
CA THR A 101 -5.16 -12.78 6.81
C THR A 101 -4.92 -14.12 7.52
N ASN A 102 -3.92 -14.87 7.09
CA ASN A 102 -3.51 -16.12 7.73
C ASN A 102 -2.23 -15.97 8.56
N PHE A 103 -1.83 -14.73 8.90
CA PHE A 103 -0.70 -14.47 9.78
C PHE A 103 -0.97 -14.99 11.19
N ASN A 104 0.00 -15.73 11.74
CA ASN A 104 -0.05 -16.21 13.11
C ASN A 104 1.31 -15.96 13.79
N PRO A 105 1.40 -15.03 14.76
CA PRO A 105 2.66 -14.68 15.42
C PRO A 105 3.16 -15.79 16.37
N THR A 106 2.37 -16.85 16.58
CA THR A 106 2.71 -17.96 17.50
C THR A 106 3.00 -19.27 16.77
N ASP A 107 2.91 -19.32 15.46
CA ASP A 107 3.35 -20.48 14.69
C ASP A 107 4.89 -20.49 14.55
N ASP A 108 5.43 -21.61 14.10
CA ASP A 108 6.87 -21.78 13.92
C ASP A 108 7.36 -21.24 12.55
N PHE A 109 6.50 -20.58 11.77
CA PHE A 109 6.88 -19.98 10.50
C PHE A 109 7.55 -18.61 10.68
N THR A 110 8.62 -18.41 9.96
CA THR A 110 9.22 -17.09 9.80
C THR A 110 8.52 -16.36 8.64
N TRP A 111 7.94 -15.22 8.92
CA TRP A 111 7.28 -14.34 7.96
C TRP A 111 8.22 -13.18 7.60
N ALA A 112 8.46 -12.98 6.31
CA ALA A 112 9.37 -11.94 5.84
C ALA A 112 8.85 -11.24 4.58
N ILE A 113 9.21 -9.97 4.44
CA ILE A 113 9.11 -9.27 3.15
C ILE A 113 10.26 -9.73 2.27
N GLU A 114 9.95 -10.27 1.10
CA GLU A 114 10.93 -10.67 0.10
C GLU A 114 11.30 -9.49 -0.81
N SER A 115 10.30 -8.75 -1.25
CA SER A 115 10.49 -7.59 -2.12
C SER A 115 9.32 -6.62 -2.05
N ALA A 116 9.59 -5.36 -2.44
CA ALA A 116 8.57 -4.35 -2.71
C ALA A 116 8.88 -3.67 -4.04
N THR A 117 7.86 -3.17 -4.71
CA THR A 117 7.98 -2.34 -5.92
C THR A 117 7.15 -1.08 -5.77
N PRO A 118 7.54 0.06 -6.40
CA PRO A 118 8.80 0.30 -7.14
C PRO A 118 10.06 0.13 -6.28
N VAL A 119 11.24 0.24 -6.87
CA VAL A 119 12.53 -0.05 -6.21
C VAL A 119 12.78 0.81 -4.96
N ASP A 120 12.25 2.01 -4.92
CA ASP A 120 12.37 2.94 -3.78
C ASP A 120 11.29 2.71 -2.70
N ALA A 121 10.31 1.84 -2.97
CA ALA A 121 9.29 1.49 -1.99
C ALA A 121 9.89 0.71 -0.81
N VAL A 122 9.46 1.08 0.39
CA VAL A 122 9.79 0.40 1.64
C VAL A 122 8.56 -0.34 2.14
N ALA A 123 8.72 -1.62 2.48
CA ALA A 123 7.65 -2.41 3.06
C ALA A 123 8.04 -2.93 4.44
N GLU A 124 7.15 -2.77 5.42
CA GLU A 124 7.33 -3.22 6.78
C GLU A 124 6.18 -4.14 7.21
N LEU A 125 6.52 -5.31 7.74
CA LEU A 125 5.56 -6.27 8.30
C LEU A 125 5.55 -6.14 9.82
N ASN A 126 4.40 -5.81 10.39
CA ASN A 126 4.18 -5.85 11.83
C ASN A 126 4.07 -7.32 12.29
N GLN A 127 5.09 -7.80 13.00
CA GLN A 127 5.22 -9.19 13.46
C GLN A 127 4.24 -9.58 14.59
N THR A 128 3.35 -8.67 15.00
CA THR A 128 2.30 -8.95 15.98
C THR A 128 0.93 -9.06 15.33
N THR A 129 0.66 -8.22 14.33
CA THR A 129 -0.68 -8.06 13.73
C THR A 129 -0.80 -8.61 12.31
N GLY A 130 0.33 -8.86 11.63
CA GLY A 130 0.35 -9.21 10.22
C GLY A 130 0.01 -8.04 9.28
N LEU A 131 -0.06 -6.79 9.81
CA LEU A 131 -0.25 -5.60 8.98
C LEU A 131 1.06 -5.29 8.23
N ILE A 132 0.94 -5.07 6.94
CA ILE A 132 2.03 -4.57 6.09
C ILE A 132 1.72 -3.12 5.73
N ALA A 133 2.72 -2.25 5.86
CA ALA A 133 2.73 -0.91 5.33
C ALA A 133 3.76 -0.82 4.20
N VAL A 134 3.34 -0.38 3.04
CA VAL A 134 4.19 -0.05 1.89
C VAL A 134 4.20 1.46 1.73
N THR A 135 5.38 2.07 1.76
CA THR A 135 5.59 3.52 1.73
C THR A 135 6.68 3.91 0.73
N GLY A 136 6.91 5.21 0.49
CA GLY A 136 7.90 5.69 -0.45
C GLY A 136 7.49 5.53 -1.91
N VAL A 137 6.19 5.44 -2.17
CA VAL A 137 5.61 5.31 -3.50
C VAL A 137 5.07 6.68 -3.94
N ASP A 138 5.45 7.13 -5.12
CA ASP A 138 4.89 8.35 -5.69
C ASP A 138 3.36 8.26 -5.81
N GLN A 139 2.69 9.40 -5.71
CA GLN A 139 1.23 9.46 -5.83
C GLN A 139 0.75 8.89 -7.18
N ASN A 140 -0.42 8.27 -7.17
CA ASN A 140 -1.04 7.65 -8.34
C ASN A 140 -0.20 6.54 -8.99
N THR A 141 0.70 5.90 -8.23
CA THR A 141 1.63 4.90 -8.72
C THR A 141 1.29 3.51 -8.16
N ALA A 142 1.34 2.50 -9.04
CA ALA A 142 1.14 1.11 -8.63
C ALA A 142 2.33 0.60 -7.81
N ALA A 143 2.04 -0.10 -6.73
CA ALA A 143 3.03 -0.73 -5.88
C ALA A 143 2.64 -2.18 -5.56
N SER A 144 3.62 -3.00 -5.21
CA SER A 144 3.38 -4.36 -4.75
C SER A 144 4.36 -4.76 -3.65
N VAL A 145 3.98 -5.76 -2.87
CA VAL A 145 4.80 -6.37 -1.84
C VAL A 145 4.69 -7.88 -1.94
N THR A 146 5.82 -8.57 -1.91
CA THR A 146 5.89 -10.03 -1.86
C THR A 146 6.30 -10.47 -0.46
N VAL A 147 5.51 -11.36 0.12
CA VAL A 147 5.73 -11.95 1.44
C VAL A 147 6.09 -13.42 1.29
N THR A 148 7.08 -13.87 2.04
CA THR A 148 7.47 -15.26 2.12
C THR A 148 7.27 -15.83 3.51
N THR A 149 7.04 -17.14 3.56
CA THR A 149 7.03 -17.94 4.79
C THR A 149 8.05 -19.05 4.70
N THR A 150 8.83 -19.24 5.75
CA THR A 150 9.83 -20.31 5.83
C THR A 150 9.73 -21.05 7.16
N GLN A 151 9.89 -22.37 7.09
CA GLN A 151 10.04 -23.24 8.25
C GLN A 151 10.87 -24.46 7.85
N THR A 152 11.75 -24.94 8.74
CA THR A 152 12.56 -26.14 8.47
C THR A 152 11.68 -27.35 8.18
N GLY A 153 11.94 -28.03 7.06
CA GLY A 153 11.19 -29.20 6.62
C GLY A 153 9.91 -28.89 5.85
N PHE A 154 9.62 -27.62 5.58
CA PHE A 154 8.48 -27.17 4.76
C PHE A 154 8.96 -26.52 3.47
N ALA A 155 8.16 -26.63 2.42
CA ALA A 155 8.33 -25.85 1.22
C ALA A 155 8.13 -24.35 1.50
N ILE A 156 8.85 -23.48 0.78
CA ILE A 156 8.74 -22.02 0.94
C ILE A 156 7.40 -21.55 0.38
N GLY A 157 6.62 -20.85 1.21
CA GLY A 157 5.42 -20.14 0.76
C GLY A 157 5.77 -18.73 0.28
N SER A 158 5.10 -18.27 -0.77
CA SER A 158 5.26 -16.90 -1.27
C SER A 158 3.96 -16.42 -1.89
N ALA A 159 3.62 -15.16 -1.68
CA ALA A 159 2.50 -14.50 -2.34
C ALA A 159 2.72 -12.99 -2.40
N THR A 160 2.10 -12.36 -3.40
CA THR A 160 2.21 -10.92 -3.67
C THR A 160 0.85 -10.24 -3.50
N SER A 161 0.85 -9.08 -2.84
CA SER A 161 -0.27 -8.14 -2.83
C SER A 161 0.12 -6.85 -3.55
N SER A 162 -0.85 -6.19 -4.16
CA SER A 162 -0.61 -4.94 -4.90
C SER A 162 -1.76 -3.97 -4.73
N SER A 163 -1.43 -2.68 -4.78
CA SER A 163 -2.38 -1.58 -4.82
C SER A 163 -1.75 -0.38 -5.50
N LYS A 164 -2.49 0.71 -5.55
CA LYS A 164 -2.04 1.98 -6.09
C LYS A 164 -2.12 3.01 -4.97
N SER A 165 -1.11 3.88 -4.85
CA SER A 165 -1.17 5.02 -3.95
C SER A 165 -2.26 6.00 -4.38
N LEU A 166 -2.77 6.81 -3.43
CA LEU A 166 -3.75 7.86 -3.73
C LEU A 166 -3.22 8.87 -4.75
N ASN A 167 -4.14 9.46 -5.48
CA ASN A 167 -3.85 10.60 -6.34
C ASN A 167 -3.47 11.84 -5.50
N SER A 168 -2.86 12.85 -6.15
CA SER A 168 -2.49 14.11 -5.49
C SER A 168 -3.72 14.85 -4.96
N ALA A 169 -3.55 15.47 -3.79
CA ALA A 169 -4.55 16.37 -3.24
C ALA A 169 -4.86 17.52 -4.21
N ARG A 170 -6.12 17.92 -4.25
CA ARG A 170 -6.50 19.21 -4.85
C ARG A 170 -6.53 20.27 -3.75
N THR A 171 -5.40 20.93 -3.53
CA THR A 171 -5.28 21.97 -2.52
C THR A 171 -6.00 23.25 -2.99
N PRO A 172 -6.90 23.85 -2.19
CA PRO A 172 -7.55 25.11 -2.53
C PRO A 172 -6.55 26.25 -2.79
N GLU A 173 -6.74 26.99 -3.85
CA GLU A 173 -5.99 28.21 -4.20
C GLU A 173 -6.91 29.43 -4.11
N PHE A 174 -6.46 30.49 -3.44
CA PHE A 174 -7.28 31.68 -3.21
C PHE A 174 -6.82 32.87 -4.03
N GLY A 175 -7.79 33.64 -4.49
CA GLY A 175 -7.59 34.94 -5.11
C GLY A 175 -7.41 36.04 -4.06
N THR A 176 -7.63 37.28 -4.49
CA THR A 176 -7.53 38.47 -3.63
C THR A 176 -8.71 38.54 -2.64
N VAL A 177 -8.41 38.73 -1.36
CA VAL A 177 -9.40 38.98 -0.32
C VAL A 177 -10.03 40.35 -0.55
N THR A 178 -11.35 40.41 -0.46
CA THR A 178 -12.13 41.67 -0.55
C THR A 178 -12.83 41.91 0.79
N PRO A 179 -12.40 42.88 1.61
CA PRO A 179 -13.05 43.23 2.88
C PRO A 179 -14.48 43.71 2.69
N THR A 180 -15.35 43.33 3.64
CA THR A 180 -16.73 43.80 3.76
C THR A 180 -16.97 44.39 5.18
N PRO A 181 -18.07 45.12 5.44
CA PRO A 181 -18.35 45.65 6.78
C PRO A 181 -18.49 44.59 7.89
N ASP A 182 -18.79 43.35 7.50
CA ASP A 182 -19.11 42.21 8.36
C ASP A 182 -18.09 41.07 8.27
N GLY A 183 -17.01 41.24 7.46
CA GLY A 183 -16.02 40.23 7.24
C GLY A 183 -15.28 40.41 5.90
N TYR A 184 -15.26 39.39 5.04
CA TYR A 184 -14.64 39.47 3.72
C TYR A 184 -15.18 38.41 2.77
N THR A 185 -14.89 38.58 1.49
CA THR A 185 -15.06 37.54 0.47
C THR A 185 -13.74 37.22 -0.20
N VAL A 186 -13.60 35.95 -0.66
CA VAL A 186 -12.45 35.50 -1.44
C VAL A 186 -12.87 34.44 -2.45
N GLN A 187 -12.35 34.49 -3.65
CA GLN A 187 -12.60 33.51 -4.70
C GLN A 187 -11.61 32.35 -4.56
N ILE A 188 -12.09 31.12 -4.57
CA ILE A 188 -11.24 29.94 -4.83
C ILE A 188 -10.94 29.91 -6.32
N THR A 189 -9.67 30.09 -6.71
CA THR A 189 -9.28 30.28 -8.10
C THR A 189 -9.22 29.00 -8.90
N ASN A 190 -9.04 27.86 -8.21
CA ASN A 190 -9.04 26.51 -8.80
C ASN A 190 -10.31 25.72 -8.44
N TYR A 191 -11.41 26.42 -8.10
CA TYR A 191 -12.71 25.78 -7.85
C TYR A 191 -13.16 25.07 -9.12
N GLY A 192 -13.51 23.80 -8.99
CA GLY A 192 -14.06 23.01 -10.09
C GLY A 192 -15.55 23.23 -10.24
N ASP A 193 -16.05 23.18 -11.46
CA ASP A 193 -17.47 23.14 -11.76
C ASP A 193 -18.10 21.85 -11.21
N GLU A 194 -19.43 21.83 -11.08
CA GLU A 194 -20.19 20.61 -10.78
C GLU A 194 -19.75 19.49 -11.74
N GLY A 195 -19.15 18.43 -11.20
CA GLY A 195 -18.70 17.26 -11.97
C GLY A 195 -17.17 17.04 -12.00
N ASP A 196 -16.37 17.87 -11.36
CA ASP A 196 -14.93 17.57 -11.15
C ASP A 196 -14.70 16.45 -10.12
N GLY A 197 -15.75 16.08 -9.39
CA GLY A 197 -15.76 14.99 -8.42
C GLY A 197 -15.23 15.35 -7.02
N PHE A 198 -14.76 16.58 -6.80
CA PHE A 198 -14.32 17.03 -5.48
C PHE A 198 -15.46 17.67 -4.67
N ASP A 199 -15.57 17.26 -3.41
CA ASP A 199 -16.37 17.95 -2.42
C ASP A 199 -15.54 19.08 -1.79
N TRP A 200 -16.10 20.30 -1.80
CA TRP A 200 -15.49 21.50 -1.25
C TRP A 200 -16.23 21.93 0.02
N THR A 201 -15.54 22.01 1.14
CA THR A 201 -16.16 22.30 2.44
C THR A 201 -15.39 23.34 3.22
N ILE A 202 -16.10 24.04 4.13
CA ILE A 202 -15.46 24.83 5.17
C ILE A 202 -15.05 23.89 6.31
N ALA A 203 -13.74 23.68 6.47
CA ALA A 203 -13.21 22.82 7.52
C ALA A 203 -13.18 23.54 8.88
N SER A 204 -12.90 24.85 8.88
CA SER A 204 -12.91 25.69 10.10
C SER A 204 -12.97 27.18 9.78
N VAL A 205 -13.43 27.95 10.75
CA VAL A 205 -13.30 29.41 10.77
C VAL A 205 -12.85 29.87 12.16
N VAL A 206 -11.95 30.86 12.21
CA VAL A 206 -11.39 31.44 13.44
C VAL A 206 -11.44 32.97 13.32
N PRO A 207 -12.00 33.67 14.31
CA PRO A 207 -12.55 33.19 15.58
C PRO A 207 -13.84 32.38 15.38
N GLY A 208 -14.16 31.51 16.35
CA GLY A 208 -15.34 30.64 16.27
C GLY A 208 -16.69 31.36 16.37
N THR A 209 -16.68 32.69 16.53
CA THR A 209 -17.86 33.60 16.43
C THR A 209 -18.16 33.96 14.97
N ALA A 210 -17.17 33.89 14.08
CA ALA A 210 -17.36 34.15 12.66
C ALA A 210 -18.03 32.95 11.98
N ALA A 211 -18.75 33.20 10.89
CA ALA A 211 -19.35 32.20 10.01
C ALA A 211 -18.68 32.22 8.63
N ALA A 212 -18.68 31.11 7.94
CA ALA A 212 -18.19 31.04 6.57
C ALA A 212 -19.05 30.10 5.72
N ALA A 213 -19.21 30.43 4.43
CA ALA A 213 -19.89 29.62 3.45
C ALA A 213 -19.19 29.67 2.09
N ILE A 214 -19.27 28.58 1.33
CA ILE A 214 -18.85 28.49 -0.07
C ILE A 214 -20.11 28.55 -0.95
N ASN A 215 -20.09 29.38 -1.97
CA ASN A 215 -21.09 29.31 -3.01
C ASN A 215 -20.71 28.18 -3.97
N GLU A 216 -21.54 27.11 -4.01
CA GLU A 216 -21.29 25.88 -4.74
C GLU A 216 -21.26 26.05 -6.26
N ASP A 217 -21.90 27.11 -6.78
CA ASP A 217 -21.88 27.41 -8.24
C ASP A 217 -20.61 28.12 -8.66
N THR A 218 -20.02 28.94 -7.76
CA THR A 218 -18.96 29.88 -8.14
C THR A 218 -17.64 29.66 -7.40
N GLY A 219 -17.64 28.95 -6.28
CA GLY A 219 -16.49 28.81 -5.39
C GLY A 219 -16.14 30.08 -4.62
N LEU A 220 -17.07 31.07 -4.55
CA LEU A 220 -16.89 32.27 -3.74
C LEU A 220 -17.07 31.92 -2.26
N VAL A 221 -16.03 32.15 -1.47
CA VAL A 221 -16.10 32.05 0.00
C VAL A 221 -16.54 33.40 0.57
N THR A 222 -17.55 33.38 1.42
CA THR A 222 -18.03 34.53 2.17
C THR A 222 -17.84 34.26 3.65
N VAL A 223 -17.12 35.16 4.34
CA VAL A 223 -16.91 35.13 5.79
C VAL A 223 -17.66 36.30 6.40
N THR A 224 -18.45 36.03 7.44
CA THR A 224 -19.33 37.00 8.12
C THR A 224 -19.18 36.91 9.64
N ASP A 225 -19.89 37.79 10.38
CA ASP A 225 -19.86 37.87 11.84
C ASP A 225 -18.45 38.14 12.40
N VAL A 226 -17.67 38.95 11.69
CA VAL A 226 -16.33 39.42 12.09
C VAL A 226 -16.42 40.84 12.61
N ASP A 227 -15.91 41.09 13.82
CA ASP A 227 -15.89 42.43 14.40
C ASP A 227 -15.10 43.40 13.48
N PRO A 228 -15.52 44.70 13.43
CA PRO A 228 -14.83 45.67 12.58
C PRO A 228 -13.33 45.79 12.92
N ALA A 229 -12.50 45.90 11.90
CA ALA A 229 -11.04 45.94 11.99
C ALA A 229 -10.41 44.74 12.71
N THR A 230 -11.05 43.60 12.65
CA THR A 230 -10.49 42.33 13.15
C THR A 230 -10.28 41.31 12.00
N GLU A 231 -9.33 40.40 12.21
CA GLU A 231 -8.99 39.37 11.25
C GLU A 231 -9.78 38.09 11.54
N ALA A 232 -10.22 37.42 10.48
CA ALA A 232 -10.71 36.07 10.56
C ALA A 232 -9.96 35.17 9.54
N THR A 233 -9.78 33.91 9.91
CA THR A 233 -9.15 32.90 9.07
C THR A 233 -10.17 31.80 8.73
N VAL A 234 -10.35 31.49 7.45
CA VAL A 234 -11.14 30.35 6.99
C VAL A 234 -10.23 29.28 6.43
N THR A 235 -10.53 28.02 6.76
CA THR A 235 -9.88 26.84 6.15
C THR A 235 -10.89 26.13 5.26
N VAL A 236 -10.53 25.94 3.99
CA VAL A 236 -11.30 25.18 3.02
C VAL A 236 -10.62 23.83 2.84
N ALA A 237 -11.39 22.76 2.81
CA ALA A 237 -10.93 21.41 2.51
C ALA A 237 -11.58 20.87 1.24
N THR A 238 -10.87 19.94 0.60
CA THR A 238 -11.36 19.16 -0.55
C THR A 238 -11.22 17.68 -0.27
N THR A 239 -12.23 16.90 -0.64
CA THR A 239 -12.20 15.43 -0.54
C THR A 239 -12.70 14.82 -1.84
N GLN A 240 -12.12 13.67 -2.21
CA GLN A 240 -12.57 12.83 -3.32
C GLN A 240 -12.05 11.40 -3.11
N ASP A 241 -12.83 10.40 -3.49
CA ASP A 241 -12.38 9.01 -3.46
C ASP A 241 -11.11 8.83 -4.31
N ASP A 242 -10.19 8.01 -3.84
CA ASP A 242 -8.87 7.74 -4.45
C ASP A 242 -7.91 8.95 -4.51
N TYR A 243 -8.20 10.04 -3.81
CA TYR A 243 -7.33 11.21 -3.70
C TYR A 243 -6.92 11.46 -2.24
N VAL A 244 -5.77 12.09 -2.06
CA VAL A 244 -5.39 12.66 -0.76
C VAL A 244 -6.26 13.89 -0.49
N ASP A 245 -6.73 14.05 0.74
CA ASP A 245 -7.50 15.23 1.16
C ASP A 245 -6.66 16.50 0.98
N GLY A 246 -7.25 17.53 0.37
CA GLY A 246 -6.64 18.84 0.22
C GLY A 246 -7.13 19.81 1.29
N SER A 247 -6.29 20.76 1.67
CA SER A 247 -6.69 21.82 2.62
C SER A 247 -5.80 23.05 2.46
N ALA A 248 -6.41 24.24 2.53
CA ALA A 248 -5.70 25.50 2.60
C ALA A 248 -6.49 26.55 3.40
N SER A 249 -5.77 27.50 3.99
CA SER A 249 -6.34 28.57 4.82
C SER A 249 -6.02 29.92 4.22
N ILE A 250 -6.95 30.86 4.39
CA ILE A 250 -6.80 32.28 4.03
C ILE A 250 -7.33 33.18 5.15
N SER A 251 -6.66 34.29 5.40
CA SER A 251 -7.08 35.31 6.36
C SER A 251 -7.53 36.58 5.66
N GLY A 252 -8.50 37.24 6.26
CA GLY A 252 -8.98 38.54 5.83
C GLY A 252 -9.46 39.37 7.02
N GLU A 253 -9.47 40.68 6.84
CA GLU A 253 -9.89 41.65 7.86
C GLU A 253 -11.23 42.31 7.46
N ALA A 254 -12.15 42.44 8.40
CA ALA A 254 -13.36 43.22 8.18
C ALA A 254 -13.05 44.74 8.11
N LEU A 255 -13.83 45.49 7.34
CA LEU A 255 -13.68 46.94 7.28
C LEU A 255 -13.83 47.56 8.70
N ALA A 256 -13.05 48.61 8.94
CA ALA A 256 -13.19 49.39 10.15
C ALA A 256 -14.56 50.07 10.22
N ALA A 257 -15.12 50.19 11.45
CA ALA A 257 -16.36 50.92 11.61
C ALA A 257 -16.23 52.40 11.21
N ALA A 258 -17.18 52.86 10.42
CA ALA A 258 -17.23 54.30 10.11
C ALA A 258 -17.47 55.15 11.34
N GLY A 259 -16.85 56.30 11.41
CA GLY A 259 -17.12 57.26 12.49
C GLY A 259 -18.59 57.73 12.46
N THR A 260 -19.23 57.61 13.60
CA THR A 260 -20.60 58.14 13.73
C THR A 260 -20.57 59.67 13.67
N PRO A 261 -21.33 60.33 12.78
CA PRO A 261 -21.43 61.75 12.78
C PRO A 261 -21.96 62.27 14.11
N VAL A 262 -21.27 63.23 14.71
CA VAL A 262 -21.72 63.91 15.94
C VAL A 262 -22.13 65.31 15.54
N PHE A 263 -23.39 65.60 15.79
CA PHE A 263 -23.92 66.93 15.55
C PHE A 263 -23.69 67.85 16.75
N GLY A 264 -23.40 69.11 16.47
CA GLY A 264 -23.31 70.12 17.46
C GLY A 264 -24.68 70.51 18.01
N SER A 265 -24.72 71.58 18.88
CA SER A 265 -25.98 72.12 19.41
C SER A 265 -26.79 72.74 18.23
N VAL A 266 -28.06 72.39 18.19
CA VAL A 266 -29.01 72.99 17.23
C VAL A 266 -29.27 74.48 17.63
N THR A 267 -28.95 75.35 16.72
CA THR A 267 -29.25 76.79 16.88
C THR A 267 -30.38 77.15 15.89
N ARG A 268 -31.46 77.74 16.47
CA ARG A 268 -32.59 78.22 15.65
C ARG A 268 -32.22 79.48 14.91
N THR A 269 -32.57 79.51 13.63
CA THR A 269 -32.50 80.71 12.77
C THR A 269 -33.90 81.13 12.33
N ALA A 270 -34.01 82.31 11.67
CA ALA A 270 -35.33 82.80 11.21
C ALA A 270 -35.94 81.87 10.17
N ASP A 271 -35.10 81.16 9.38
CA ASP A 271 -35.49 80.32 8.24
C ASP A 271 -35.22 78.81 8.48
N GLY A 272 -34.98 78.38 9.73
CA GLY A 272 -34.74 76.97 10.03
C GLY A 272 -33.82 76.76 11.23
N PHE A 273 -32.74 75.98 11.10
CA PHE A 273 -31.75 75.76 12.15
C PHE A 273 -30.36 75.44 11.55
N THR A 274 -29.33 75.59 12.30
CA THR A 274 -27.97 75.15 12.03
C THR A 274 -27.54 74.18 13.15
N VAL A 275 -26.65 73.21 12.76
CA VAL A 275 -26.04 72.21 13.65
C VAL A 275 -24.55 72.35 13.61
#